data_9fe68a8348c849427d38a0a70902ad60
#
_entry.id   9fe68a8348c849427d38a0a70902ad60
#
_cell.length_a   1.000
_cell.length_b   1.000
_cell.length_c   1.000
_cell.angle_alpha   90.00
_cell.angle_beta   90.00
_cell.angle_gamma   90.00
#
_symmetry.space_group_name_H-M   'P 1'
#
loop_
_entity.id
_entity.type
_entity.pdbx_description
1 polymer ?
#
loop_
_entity_poly.entity_id
_entity_poly.type
_entity_poly.pdbx_seq_one_letter_code
_entity_poly.pdbx_strand_id
1 'polypeptide(L)'
;MSGSPATPTIPADAVVATETDRGLFIGALVAAGYLVLAVNPLSTSRYRERHSTSGAKSDPGDAKVLADLARTDAHNHRPVAGDSELGEAVKVLARAHQSMIWTRQRQTNQLRSTLREFYPAALDALDDLAGRDALAVLAIAPTPLAGRQLSRSKIASALRRAGRQRRIDQRAIEIQTVLRTEQLTAPTLIADAMGATVGALVAVIAELQTQIARLETELADHFEQHPDAKIIRSLPGLGMTLGARVLGEFGDDPNRYATAKCRKNYSGMSPITRASGRSHVVLARYARNRRLADACYQWAFATLTASPGARTFYGARRAAGDTHSRALRALANRLVGLLHGCLRHHTPYDEQIAWGHRHPLAA
;
A
#
# COMPACT_ATOMS: atom_id res chain seq x y z
N MET A 1 -24.16 -44.61 -25.66
CA MET A 1 -23.64 -44.82 -24.32
C MET A 1 -22.60 -43.73 -24.05
N SER A 2 -23.02 -42.63 -23.45
CA SER A 2 -22.15 -41.48 -23.12
C SER A 2 -21.62 -41.73 -21.69
N GLY A 3 -20.39 -42.22 -21.59
CA GLY A 3 -19.69 -42.31 -20.35
C GLY A 3 -19.34 -40.94 -19.86
N SER A 4 -19.92 -40.47 -18.75
CA SER A 4 -19.50 -39.29 -18.04
C SER A 4 -18.05 -39.51 -17.60
N PRO A 5 -17.13 -38.55 -17.83
CA PRO A 5 -15.76 -38.69 -17.34
C PRO A 5 -15.80 -38.77 -15.81
N ALA A 6 -15.23 -39.85 -15.27
CA ALA A 6 -15.09 -40.03 -13.84
C ALA A 6 -14.29 -38.83 -13.27
N THR A 7 -14.91 -38.12 -12.35
CA THR A 7 -14.22 -37.06 -11.59
C THR A 7 -13.00 -37.68 -10.91
N PRO A 8 -11.78 -37.22 -11.17
CA PRO A 8 -10.59 -37.78 -10.54
C PRO A 8 -10.73 -37.64 -9.03
N THR A 9 -10.72 -38.78 -8.31
CA THR A 9 -10.71 -38.78 -6.85
C THR A 9 -9.38 -38.18 -6.39
N ILE A 10 -9.43 -37.01 -5.76
CA ILE A 10 -8.25 -36.38 -5.19
C ILE A 10 -7.76 -37.25 -4.05
N PRO A 11 -6.51 -37.70 -4.03
CA PRO A 11 -5.94 -38.32 -2.86
C PRO A 11 -6.04 -37.35 -1.68
N ALA A 12 -6.65 -37.79 -0.56
CA ALA A 12 -6.87 -36.94 0.63
C ALA A 12 -5.57 -36.31 1.18
N ASP A 13 -4.39 -36.82 0.78
CA ASP A 13 -3.08 -36.42 1.22
C ASP A 13 -2.25 -35.71 0.14
N ALA A 14 -2.86 -35.31 -0.99
CA ALA A 14 -2.11 -34.66 -2.07
C ALA A 14 -1.75 -33.20 -1.71
N VAL A 15 -0.45 -32.95 -1.58
CA VAL A 15 0.11 -31.61 -1.31
C VAL A 15 0.76 -31.07 -2.57
N VAL A 16 0.38 -29.86 -2.96
CA VAL A 16 0.95 -29.16 -4.11
C VAL A 16 1.83 -28.00 -3.63
N ALA A 17 3.10 -27.98 -4.00
CA ALA A 17 3.99 -26.84 -3.73
C ALA A 17 4.14 -25.99 -4.98
N THR A 18 4.13 -24.67 -4.79
CA THR A 18 4.25 -23.67 -5.87
C THR A 18 5.02 -22.46 -5.39
N GLU A 19 5.72 -21.77 -6.30
CA GLU A 19 6.42 -20.51 -6.00
C GLU A 19 5.49 -19.29 -5.98
N THR A 20 4.22 -19.45 -6.38
CA THR A 20 3.22 -18.36 -6.37
C THR A 20 2.01 -18.73 -5.51
N ASP A 21 1.43 -17.73 -4.86
CA ASP A 21 0.21 -17.86 -4.06
C ASP A 21 -1.04 -17.36 -4.79
N ARG A 22 -0.97 -17.16 -6.11
CA ARG A 22 -2.03 -16.52 -6.91
C ARG A 22 -2.08 -17.00 -8.36
N GLY A 23 -3.18 -16.70 -9.01
CA GLY A 23 -3.45 -17.05 -10.41
C GLY A 23 -4.55 -18.10 -10.54
N LEU A 24 -5.11 -18.21 -11.74
CA LEU A 24 -6.27 -19.09 -12.02
C LEU A 24 -5.98 -20.55 -11.67
N PHE A 25 -4.79 -21.04 -11.97
CA PHE A 25 -4.39 -22.41 -11.66
C PHE A 25 -4.36 -22.67 -10.14
N ILE A 26 -3.79 -21.75 -9.36
CA ILE A 26 -3.74 -21.86 -7.89
C ILE A 26 -5.17 -21.81 -7.32
N GLY A 27 -5.99 -20.87 -7.80
CA GLY A 27 -7.39 -20.78 -7.40
C GLY A 27 -8.17 -22.07 -7.69
N ALA A 28 -7.96 -22.67 -8.87
CA ALA A 28 -8.59 -23.94 -9.23
C ALA A 28 -8.14 -25.10 -8.32
N LEU A 29 -6.87 -25.17 -7.97
CA LEU A 29 -6.37 -26.20 -7.04
C LEU A 29 -6.97 -26.05 -5.63
N VAL A 30 -7.02 -24.82 -5.11
CA VAL A 30 -7.62 -24.53 -3.79
C VAL A 30 -9.12 -24.84 -3.82
N ALA A 31 -9.84 -24.42 -4.87
CA ALA A 31 -11.27 -24.73 -5.04
C ALA A 31 -11.55 -26.23 -5.17
N ALA A 32 -10.61 -26.98 -5.75
CA ALA A 32 -10.68 -28.44 -5.86
C ALA A 32 -10.28 -29.16 -4.55
N GLY A 33 -9.93 -28.43 -3.47
CA GLY A 33 -9.63 -29.00 -2.16
C GLY A 33 -8.18 -29.46 -1.96
N TYR A 34 -7.26 -29.13 -2.88
CA TYR A 34 -5.85 -29.44 -2.68
C TYR A 34 -5.22 -28.59 -1.58
N LEU A 35 -4.33 -29.19 -0.78
CA LEU A 35 -3.44 -28.45 0.10
C LEU A 35 -2.32 -27.83 -0.74
N VAL A 36 -2.43 -26.54 -1.04
CA VAL A 36 -1.45 -25.80 -1.82
C VAL A 36 -0.51 -25.05 -0.89
N LEU A 37 0.80 -25.30 -0.99
CA LEU A 37 1.84 -24.63 -0.22
C LEU A 37 2.55 -23.59 -1.08
N ALA A 38 2.50 -22.32 -0.70
CA ALA A 38 3.29 -21.26 -1.33
C ALA A 38 4.71 -21.27 -0.76
N VAL A 39 5.67 -21.65 -1.58
CA VAL A 39 7.10 -21.70 -1.23
C VAL A 39 7.77 -20.40 -1.68
N ASN A 40 8.53 -19.78 -0.77
CA ASN A 40 9.28 -18.58 -1.13
C ASN A 40 10.39 -18.93 -2.14
N PRO A 41 10.51 -18.24 -3.30
CA PRO A 41 11.54 -18.51 -4.30
C PRO A 41 12.99 -18.50 -3.74
N LEU A 42 13.25 -17.69 -2.71
CA LEU A 42 14.53 -17.70 -2.02
C LEU A 42 14.78 -19.03 -1.27
N SER A 43 13.72 -19.63 -0.72
CA SER A 43 13.81 -20.93 -0.06
C SER A 43 14.10 -22.03 -1.08
N THR A 44 13.44 -21.99 -2.25
CA THR A 44 13.69 -22.90 -3.37
C THR A 44 15.15 -22.79 -3.85
N SER A 45 15.67 -21.57 -4.05
CA SER A 45 17.07 -21.34 -4.44
C SER A 45 18.05 -21.93 -3.42
N ARG A 46 17.87 -21.63 -2.12
CA ARG A 46 18.75 -22.14 -1.06
C ARG A 46 18.69 -23.66 -0.91
N TYR A 47 17.51 -24.24 -1.09
CA TYR A 47 17.37 -25.70 -1.08
C TYR A 47 18.13 -26.32 -2.25
N ARG A 48 18.02 -25.76 -3.46
CA ARG A 48 18.76 -26.20 -4.64
C ARG A 48 20.28 -26.11 -4.41
N GLU A 49 20.78 -24.98 -3.93
CA GLU A 49 22.20 -24.75 -3.64
C GLU A 49 22.77 -25.77 -2.62
N ARG A 50 21.95 -26.18 -1.66
CA ARG A 50 22.32 -27.20 -0.67
C ARG A 50 22.49 -28.57 -1.29
N HIS A 51 21.71 -28.90 -2.32
CA HIS A 51 21.68 -30.25 -2.92
C HIS A 51 22.40 -30.37 -4.26
N SER A 52 22.75 -29.23 -4.89
CA SER A 52 23.47 -29.21 -6.15
C SER A 52 24.39 -28.00 -6.21
N THR A 53 25.68 -28.25 -6.47
CA THR A 53 26.70 -27.21 -6.61
C THR A 53 26.86 -26.72 -8.06
N SER A 54 26.17 -27.35 -9.02
CA SER A 54 26.34 -27.06 -10.46
C SER A 54 25.73 -25.71 -10.88
N GLY A 55 24.85 -25.11 -10.09
CA GLY A 55 24.14 -23.89 -10.47
C GLY A 55 23.14 -24.05 -11.62
N ALA A 56 23.01 -25.26 -12.18
CA ALA A 56 22.08 -25.53 -13.27
C ALA A 56 20.62 -25.33 -12.85
N LYS A 57 19.84 -24.71 -13.73
CA LYS A 57 18.41 -24.48 -13.55
C LYS A 57 17.63 -25.11 -14.68
N SER A 58 16.57 -25.88 -14.34
CA SER A 58 15.64 -26.46 -15.29
C SER A 58 14.26 -26.61 -14.64
N ASP A 59 13.21 -26.52 -15.43
CA ASP A 59 11.82 -26.67 -14.93
C ASP A 59 11.59 -28.02 -14.23
N PRO A 60 12.06 -29.18 -14.74
CA PRO A 60 11.96 -30.42 -14.00
C PRO A 60 12.74 -30.43 -12.69
N GLY A 61 13.92 -29.78 -12.65
CA GLY A 61 14.70 -29.62 -11.43
C GLY A 61 13.98 -28.75 -10.39
N ASP A 62 13.36 -27.67 -10.81
CA ASP A 62 12.59 -26.78 -9.94
C ASP A 62 11.34 -27.50 -9.41
N ALA A 63 10.62 -28.25 -10.24
CA ALA A 63 9.50 -29.09 -9.82
C ALA A 63 9.91 -30.13 -8.77
N LYS A 64 11.07 -30.78 -8.96
CA LYS A 64 11.60 -31.73 -7.97
C LYS A 64 11.92 -31.06 -6.64
N VAL A 65 12.56 -29.89 -6.66
CA VAL A 65 12.87 -29.11 -5.45
C VAL A 65 11.58 -28.73 -4.70
N LEU A 66 10.54 -28.29 -5.41
CA LEU A 66 9.25 -27.99 -4.81
C LEU A 66 8.58 -29.22 -4.20
N ALA A 67 8.61 -30.36 -4.89
CA ALA A 67 8.09 -31.62 -4.38
C ALA A 67 8.83 -32.10 -3.12
N ASP A 68 10.15 -32.01 -3.12
CA ASP A 68 10.98 -32.35 -1.95
C ASP A 68 10.69 -31.44 -0.76
N LEU A 69 10.56 -30.12 -0.97
CA LEU A 69 10.16 -29.17 0.07
C LEU A 69 8.76 -29.45 0.61
N ALA A 70 7.81 -29.81 -0.25
CA ALA A 70 6.47 -30.22 0.19
C ALA A 70 6.51 -31.49 1.05
N ARG A 71 7.35 -32.45 0.69
CA ARG A 71 7.46 -33.74 1.39
C ARG A 71 8.19 -33.63 2.73
N THR A 72 9.28 -32.86 2.80
CA THR A 72 10.18 -32.83 3.97
C THR A 72 9.94 -31.65 4.89
N ASP A 73 9.43 -30.54 4.36
CA ASP A 73 9.45 -29.23 5.01
C ASP A 73 8.08 -28.53 5.00
N ALA A 74 7.00 -29.28 4.70
CA ALA A 74 5.63 -28.76 4.61
C ALA A 74 5.23 -27.90 5.81
N HIS A 75 5.66 -28.30 7.02
CA HIS A 75 5.37 -27.60 8.28
C HIS A 75 6.00 -26.18 8.37
N ASN A 76 7.01 -25.88 7.55
CA ASN A 76 7.65 -24.57 7.46
C ASN A 76 7.05 -23.69 6.38
N HIS A 77 6.21 -24.24 5.50
CA HIS A 77 5.53 -23.51 4.44
C HIS A 77 4.11 -23.17 4.83
N ARG A 78 3.61 -22.09 4.28
CA ARG A 78 2.25 -21.64 4.56
C ARG A 78 1.30 -22.17 3.49
N PRO A 79 0.18 -22.80 3.90
CA PRO A 79 -0.90 -23.07 2.97
C PRO A 79 -1.39 -21.78 2.30
N VAL A 80 -1.71 -21.87 1.03
CA VAL A 80 -2.47 -20.82 0.34
C VAL A 80 -3.85 -20.81 0.97
N ALA A 81 -4.21 -19.67 1.55
CA ALA A 81 -5.45 -19.54 2.28
C ALA A 81 -6.66 -19.48 1.33
N GLY A 82 -7.77 -20.01 1.78
CA GLY A 82 -9.06 -19.89 1.11
C GLY A 82 -9.76 -18.61 1.52
N ASP A 83 -9.26 -17.44 1.04
CA ASP A 83 -10.00 -16.21 1.22
C ASP A 83 -11.35 -16.29 0.49
N SER A 84 -12.36 -15.58 0.99
CA SER A 84 -13.64 -15.46 0.31
C SER A 84 -13.49 -14.74 -1.04
N GLU A 85 -14.43 -14.96 -1.96
CA GLU A 85 -14.45 -14.23 -3.24
C GLU A 85 -14.49 -12.71 -3.02
N LEU A 86 -15.22 -12.27 -2.02
CA LEU A 86 -15.30 -10.85 -1.64
C LEU A 86 -13.97 -10.34 -1.07
N GLY A 87 -13.30 -11.12 -0.23
CA GLY A 87 -11.97 -10.80 0.29
C GLY A 87 -10.93 -10.67 -0.83
N GLU A 88 -10.95 -11.57 -1.81
CA GLU A 88 -10.08 -11.50 -3.00
C GLU A 88 -10.44 -10.31 -3.90
N ALA A 89 -11.72 -9.98 -4.11
CA ALA A 89 -12.14 -8.81 -4.88
C ALA A 89 -11.63 -7.51 -4.21
N VAL A 90 -11.81 -7.36 -2.90
CA VAL A 90 -11.26 -6.24 -2.12
C VAL A 90 -9.74 -6.16 -2.27
N LYS A 91 -9.03 -7.27 -2.24
CA LYS A 91 -7.57 -7.32 -2.40
C LYS A 91 -7.13 -6.87 -3.80
N VAL A 92 -7.81 -7.30 -4.85
CA VAL A 92 -7.52 -6.87 -6.24
C VAL A 92 -7.70 -5.37 -6.39
N LEU A 93 -8.84 -4.83 -5.95
CA LEU A 93 -9.15 -3.41 -6.01
C LEU A 93 -8.19 -2.57 -5.15
N ALA A 94 -7.90 -2.99 -3.92
CA ALA A 94 -6.96 -2.31 -3.03
C ALA A 94 -5.55 -2.22 -3.62
N ARG A 95 -5.09 -3.30 -4.26
CA ARG A 95 -3.78 -3.34 -4.92
C ARG A 95 -3.73 -2.46 -6.17
N ALA A 96 -4.78 -2.46 -6.98
CA ALA A 96 -4.90 -1.61 -8.15
C ALA A 96 -4.89 -0.12 -7.73
N HIS A 97 -5.74 0.25 -6.78
CA HIS A 97 -5.83 1.59 -6.21
C HIS A 97 -4.47 2.08 -5.67
N GLN A 98 -3.81 1.27 -4.83
CA GLN A 98 -2.50 1.62 -4.28
C GLN A 98 -1.42 1.77 -5.37
N SER A 99 -1.44 0.92 -6.40
CA SER A 99 -0.51 1.00 -7.53
C SER A 99 -0.67 2.31 -8.31
N MET A 100 -1.91 2.74 -8.51
CA MET A 100 -2.20 4.01 -9.19
C MET A 100 -1.76 5.22 -8.36
N ILE A 101 -1.95 5.20 -7.02
CA ILE A 101 -1.43 6.24 -6.13
C ILE A 101 0.09 6.34 -6.24
N TRP A 102 0.80 5.21 -6.21
CA TRP A 102 2.26 5.22 -6.36
C TRP A 102 2.71 5.69 -7.74
N THR A 103 1.95 5.35 -8.79
CA THR A 103 2.22 5.84 -10.15
C THR A 103 2.02 7.35 -10.23
N ARG A 104 0.90 7.88 -9.70
CA ARG A 104 0.67 9.32 -9.60
C ARG A 104 1.81 10.03 -8.88
N GLN A 105 2.29 9.48 -7.75
CA GLN A 105 3.41 10.09 -7.01
C GLN A 105 4.69 10.13 -7.84
N ARG A 106 5.00 9.07 -8.60
CA ARG A 106 6.16 9.05 -9.51
C ARG A 106 6.03 10.11 -10.60
N GLN A 107 4.86 10.21 -11.24
CA GLN A 107 4.61 11.22 -12.29
C GLN A 107 4.67 12.65 -11.72
N THR A 108 4.14 12.88 -10.52
CA THR A 108 4.23 14.18 -9.84
C THR A 108 5.69 14.55 -9.51
N ASN A 109 6.50 13.58 -9.10
CA ASN A 109 7.93 13.82 -8.87
C ASN A 109 8.66 14.13 -10.18
N GLN A 110 8.31 13.45 -11.29
CA GLN A 110 8.84 13.74 -12.61
C GLN A 110 8.45 15.17 -13.06
N LEU A 111 7.18 15.55 -12.91
CA LEU A 111 6.70 16.90 -13.20
C LEU A 111 7.48 17.95 -12.40
N ARG A 112 7.68 17.73 -11.10
CA ARG A 112 8.47 18.61 -10.24
C ARG A 112 9.91 18.75 -10.74
N SER A 113 10.55 17.64 -11.13
CA SER A 113 11.91 17.67 -11.68
C SER A 113 11.97 18.48 -12.98
N THR A 114 11.06 18.22 -13.91
CA THR A 114 10.97 18.95 -15.18
C THR A 114 10.77 20.45 -14.97
N LEU A 115 9.80 20.85 -14.12
CA LEU A 115 9.54 22.27 -13.83
C LEU A 115 10.75 22.96 -13.19
N ARG A 116 11.49 22.26 -12.33
CA ARG A 116 12.71 22.84 -11.71
C ARG A 116 13.77 23.24 -12.72
N GLU A 117 13.85 22.53 -13.83
CA GLU A 117 14.88 22.74 -14.86
C GLU A 117 14.62 24.00 -15.71
N PHE A 118 13.34 24.37 -15.94
CA PHE A 118 13.05 25.46 -16.87
C PHE A 118 11.93 26.42 -16.44
N TYR A 119 11.13 26.06 -15.44
CA TYR A 119 9.97 26.84 -15.02
C TYR A 119 9.83 26.90 -13.49
N PRO A 120 10.84 27.40 -12.75
CA PRO A 120 10.82 27.43 -11.28
C PRO A 120 9.66 28.25 -10.71
N ALA A 121 9.24 29.36 -11.34
CA ALA A 121 8.10 30.15 -10.88
C ALA A 121 6.79 29.34 -10.78
N ALA A 122 6.64 28.29 -11.57
CA ALA A 122 5.48 27.39 -11.42
C ALA A 122 5.52 26.58 -10.11
N LEU A 123 6.72 26.22 -9.63
CA LEU A 123 6.87 25.53 -8.34
C LEU A 123 6.56 26.45 -7.16
N ASP A 124 6.90 27.72 -7.27
CA ASP A 124 6.63 28.74 -6.24
C ASP A 124 5.15 29.14 -6.23
N ALA A 125 4.50 29.13 -7.40
CA ALA A 125 3.08 29.44 -7.53
C ALA A 125 2.14 28.30 -7.09
N LEU A 126 2.60 27.03 -7.17
CA LEU A 126 1.76 25.84 -7.10
C LEU A 126 2.34 24.82 -6.10
N ASP A 127 1.91 24.89 -4.86
CA ASP A 127 2.43 24.08 -3.74
C ASP A 127 2.18 22.57 -3.95
N ASP A 128 0.96 22.20 -4.39
CA ASP A 128 0.58 20.83 -4.67
C ASP A 128 0.43 20.60 -6.18
N LEU A 129 1.47 20.06 -6.80
CA LEU A 129 1.51 19.79 -8.23
C LEU A 129 0.52 18.69 -8.69
N ALA A 130 0.05 17.84 -7.78
CA ALA A 130 -1.01 16.90 -8.06
C ALA A 130 -2.39 17.51 -7.78
N GLY A 131 -2.47 18.70 -7.20
CA GLY A 131 -3.73 19.40 -6.93
C GLY A 131 -4.44 19.83 -8.21
N ARG A 132 -5.79 19.87 -8.15
CA ARG A 132 -6.63 20.26 -9.29
C ARG A 132 -6.29 21.63 -9.85
N ASP A 133 -5.97 22.60 -8.97
CA ASP A 133 -5.59 23.96 -9.34
C ASP A 133 -4.29 23.97 -10.16
N ALA A 134 -3.27 23.24 -9.69
CA ALA A 134 -1.98 23.16 -10.35
C ALA A 134 -2.09 22.54 -11.74
N LEU A 135 -2.81 21.41 -11.84
CA LEU A 135 -3.02 20.74 -13.12
C LEU A 135 -3.79 21.63 -14.11
N ALA A 136 -4.82 22.37 -13.64
CA ALA A 136 -5.58 23.26 -14.48
C ALA A 136 -4.76 24.45 -14.99
N VAL A 137 -3.88 25.02 -14.17
CA VAL A 137 -3.01 26.15 -14.57
C VAL A 137 -1.91 25.67 -15.50
N LEU A 138 -1.24 24.56 -15.18
CA LEU A 138 -0.17 24.00 -16.02
C LEU A 138 -0.69 23.48 -17.36
N ALA A 139 -1.93 23.01 -17.43
CA ALA A 139 -2.57 22.61 -18.70
C ALA A 139 -2.70 23.77 -19.69
N ILE A 140 -2.95 24.99 -19.21
CA ILE A 140 -3.10 26.20 -20.06
C ILE A 140 -1.81 27.01 -20.18
N ALA A 141 -0.82 26.78 -19.32
CA ALA A 141 0.45 27.49 -19.33
C ALA A 141 1.61 26.57 -18.96
N PRO A 142 1.97 25.63 -19.83
CA PRO A 142 3.03 24.66 -19.57
C PRO A 142 4.44 25.22 -19.71
N THR A 143 4.59 26.46 -20.16
CA THR A 143 5.87 27.14 -20.32
C THR A 143 5.94 28.46 -19.53
N PRO A 144 7.13 28.97 -19.19
CA PRO A 144 7.30 30.26 -18.54
C PRO A 144 6.68 31.43 -19.32
N LEU A 145 6.84 31.41 -20.65
CA LEU A 145 6.27 32.43 -21.52
C LEU A 145 4.73 32.43 -21.47
N ALA A 146 4.13 31.27 -21.61
CA ALA A 146 2.67 31.13 -21.49
C ALA A 146 2.17 31.58 -20.09
N GLY A 147 2.89 31.23 -19.02
CA GLY A 147 2.55 31.65 -17.65
C GLY A 147 2.58 33.16 -17.46
N ARG A 148 3.61 33.84 -17.95
CA ARG A 148 3.71 35.31 -17.90
C ARG A 148 2.54 35.99 -18.63
N GLN A 149 2.05 35.41 -19.71
CA GLN A 149 0.96 35.94 -20.53
C GLN A 149 -0.44 35.66 -19.99
N LEU A 150 -0.58 34.80 -18.96
CA LEU A 150 -1.89 34.51 -18.39
C LEU A 150 -2.52 35.74 -17.76
N SER A 151 -3.76 36.04 -18.17
CA SER A 151 -4.60 37.00 -17.50
C SER A 151 -5.24 36.40 -16.23
N ARG A 152 -5.57 37.24 -15.24
CA ARG A 152 -6.30 36.85 -14.04
C ARG A 152 -7.60 36.11 -14.36
N SER A 153 -8.34 36.62 -15.37
CA SER A 153 -9.60 36.00 -15.81
C SER A 153 -9.40 34.58 -16.34
N LYS A 154 -8.35 34.34 -17.13
CA LYS A 154 -8.01 32.98 -17.62
C LYS A 154 -7.64 32.03 -16.48
N ILE A 155 -6.84 32.49 -15.51
CA ILE A 155 -6.50 31.70 -14.30
C ILE A 155 -7.75 31.42 -13.49
N ALA A 156 -8.56 32.43 -13.16
CA ALA A 156 -9.80 32.26 -12.41
C ALA A 156 -10.77 31.29 -13.10
N SER A 157 -10.89 31.37 -14.43
CA SER A 157 -11.69 30.42 -15.20
C SER A 157 -11.17 28.99 -15.13
N ALA A 158 -9.86 28.79 -15.19
CA ALA A 158 -9.23 27.48 -15.04
C ALA A 158 -9.48 26.89 -13.63
N LEU A 159 -9.33 27.70 -12.58
CA LEU A 159 -9.61 27.31 -11.21
C LEU A 159 -11.08 26.91 -10.97
N ARG A 160 -12.04 27.65 -11.55
CA ARG A 160 -13.47 27.32 -11.49
C ARG A 160 -13.74 25.97 -12.18
N ARG A 161 -13.22 25.76 -13.38
CA ARG A 161 -13.37 24.49 -14.10
C ARG A 161 -12.75 23.31 -13.35
N ALA A 162 -11.67 23.56 -12.59
CA ALA A 162 -11.07 22.56 -11.70
C ALA A 162 -11.87 22.27 -10.43
N GLY A 163 -13.00 22.99 -10.23
CA GLY A 163 -13.90 22.78 -9.11
C GLY A 163 -13.58 23.63 -7.86
N ARG A 164 -12.70 24.63 -7.97
CA ARG A 164 -12.45 25.57 -6.87
C ARG A 164 -13.65 26.48 -6.67
N GLN A 165 -14.13 26.59 -5.42
CA GLN A 165 -15.30 27.41 -5.09
C GLN A 165 -14.99 28.65 -4.26
N ARG A 166 -13.88 28.64 -3.52
CA ARG A 166 -13.52 29.72 -2.57
C ARG A 166 -12.25 30.43 -2.96
N ARG A 167 -12.20 31.74 -2.69
CA ARG A 167 -11.04 32.61 -2.91
C ARG A 167 -10.45 32.52 -4.31
N ILE A 168 -11.29 32.37 -5.34
CA ILE A 168 -10.83 32.15 -6.71
C ILE A 168 -10.03 33.34 -7.23
N ASP A 169 -10.56 34.56 -7.09
CA ASP A 169 -9.92 35.75 -7.62
C ASP A 169 -8.64 36.11 -6.85
N GLN A 170 -8.65 35.93 -5.53
CA GLN A 170 -7.45 36.09 -4.71
C GLN A 170 -6.35 35.10 -5.15
N ARG A 171 -6.70 33.80 -5.30
CA ARG A 171 -5.75 32.78 -5.74
C ARG A 171 -5.24 33.05 -7.16
N ALA A 172 -6.10 33.55 -8.05
CA ALA A 172 -5.69 33.91 -9.40
C ALA A 172 -4.69 35.08 -9.41
N ILE A 173 -4.84 36.06 -8.51
CA ILE A 173 -3.88 37.16 -8.32
C ILE A 173 -2.56 36.62 -7.81
N GLU A 174 -2.55 35.79 -6.78
CA GLU A 174 -1.36 35.17 -6.20
C GLU A 174 -0.57 34.40 -7.25
N ILE A 175 -1.23 33.50 -7.98
CA ILE A 175 -0.62 32.70 -9.05
C ILE A 175 -0.05 33.62 -10.14
N GLN A 176 -0.84 34.59 -10.63
CA GLN A 176 -0.36 35.50 -11.67
C GLN A 176 0.88 36.29 -11.23
N THR A 177 0.88 36.79 -9.99
CA THR A 177 2.00 37.58 -9.46
C THR A 177 3.29 36.76 -9.48
N VAL A 178 3.23 35.51 -8.99
CA VAL A 178 4.39 34.62 -8.95
C VAL A 178 4.83 34.20 -10.35
N LEU A 179 3.91 33.84 -11.25
CA LEU A 179 4.26 33.45 -12.62
C LEU A 179 4.90 34.58 -13.47
N ARG A 180 4.72 35.82 -13.05
CA ARG A 180 5.30 37.01 -13.71
C ARG A 180 6.63 37.42 -13.12
N THR A 181 7.10 36.80 -12.06
CA THR A 181 8.42 37.10 -11.51
C THR A 181 9.52 36.85 -12.54
N GLU A 182 10.55 37.60 -12.47
CA GLU A 182 11.73 37.39 -13.30
C GLU A 182 12.43 36.10 -12.92
N GLN A 183 12.79 35.30 -13.91
CA GLN A 183 13.45 34.01 -13.74
C GLN A 183 14.38 33.72 -14.92
N LEU A 184 15.37 32.87 -14.71
CA LEU A 184 16.17 32.32 -15.79
C LEU A 184 15.29 31.59 -16.80
N THR A 185 15.55 31.75 -18.07
CA THR A 185 14.78 31.16 -19.16
C THR A 185 15.66 30.26 -20.02
N ALA A 186 15.14 29.09 -20.35
CA ALA A 186 15.77 28.22 -21.35
C ALA A 186 15.58 28.81 -22.76
N PRO A 187 16.44 28.47 -23.76
CA PRO A 187 16.19 28.78 -25.17
C PRO A 187 14.80 28.31 -25.60
N THR A 188 14.14 29.08 -26.47
CA THR A 188 12.72 28.87 -26.83
C THR A 188 12.42 27.46 -27.27
N LEU A 189 13.24 26.88 -28.16
CA LEU A 189 13.05 25.49 -28.63
C LEU A 189 13.09 24.46 -27.50
N ILE A 190 13.98 24.67 -26.54
CA ILE A 190 14.07 23.77 -25.35
C ILE A 190 12.86 24.00 -24.43
N ALA A 191 12.47 25.26 -24.20
CA ALA A 191 11.30 25.58 -23.38
C ALA A 191 10.01 24.99 -23.97
N ASP A 192 9.84 25.02 -25.29
CA ASP A 192 8.69 24.43 -25.98
C ASP A 192 8.67 22.90 -25.85
N ALA A 193 9.81 22.24 -26.04
CA ALA A 193 9.93 20.79 -25.87
C ALA A 193 9.64 20.36 -24.41
N MET A 194 10.15 21.08 -23.41
CA MET A 194 9.86 20.85 -22.00
C MET A 194 8.40 21.15 -21.68
N GLY A 195 7.83 22.21 -22.27
CA GLY A 195 6.40 22.53 -22.14
C GLY A 195 5.49 21.41 -22.66
N ALA A 196 5.83 20.79 -23.80
CA ALA A 196 5.13 19.61 -24.30
C ALA A 196 5.21 18.43 -23.31
N THR A 197 6.38 18.21 -22.71
CA THR A 197 6.57 17.20 -21.66
C THR A 197 5.70 17.48 -20.41
N VAL A 198 5.65 18.74 -19.96
CA VAL A 198 4.78 19.17 -18.86
C VAL A 198 3.32 18.90 -19.18
N GLY A 199 2.87 19.28 -20.40
CA GLY A 199 1.49 19.03 -20.84
C GLY A 199 1.12 17.53 -20.79
N ALA A 200 2.01 16.66 -21.27
CA ALA A 200 1.81 15.22 -21.23
C ALA A 200 1.74 14.68 -19.79
N LEU A 201 2.65 15.11 -18.91
CA LEU A 201 2.65 14.71 -17.50
C LEU A 201 1.39 15.17 -16.76
N VAL A 202 0.94 16.41 -17.01
CA VAL A 202 -0.30 16.97 -16.44
C VAL A 202 -1.50 16.14 -16.85
N ALA A 203 -1.63 15.78 -18.14
CA ALA A 203 -2.72 14.95 -18.63
C ALA A 203 -2.71 13.55 -17.97
N VAL A 204 -1.55 12.91 -17.87
CA VAL A 204 -1.41 11.59 -17.21
C VAL A 204 -1.78 11.67 -15.73
N ILE A 205 -1.33 12.70 -15.01
CA ILE A 205 -1.64 12.86 -13.58
C ILE A 205 -3.14 13.11 -13.37
N ALA A 206 -3.78 13.93 -14.23
CA ALA A 206 -5.20 14.19 -14.16
C ALA A 206 -6.03 12.91 -14.39
N GLU A 207 -5.67 12.10 -15.39
CA GLU A 207 -6.33 10.83 -15.64
C GLU A 207 -6.13 9.84 -14.48
N LEU A 208 -4.91 9.73 -13.94
CA LEU A 208 -4.66 8.91 -12.77
C LEU A 208 -5.54 9.31 -11.58
N GLN A 209 -5.80 10.59 -11.36
CA GLN A 209 -6.72 11.04 -10.30
C GLN A 209 -8.14 10.56 -10.54
N THR A 210 -8.63 10.64 -11.77
CA THR A 210 -9.95 10.16 -12.14
C THR A 210 -10.09 8.66 -11.86
N GLN A 211 -9.10 7.87 -12.28
CA GLN A 211 -9.13 6.41 -12.10
C GLN A 211 -8.92 6.01 -10.61
N ILE A 212 -8.11 6.75 -9.86
CA ILE A 212 -7.96 6.54 -8.40
C ILE A 212 -9.30 6.74 -7.70
N ALA A 213 -10.01 7.85 -8.00
CA ALA A 213 -11.31 8.13 -7.39
C ALA A 213 -12.36 7.06 -7.75
N ARG A 214 -12.37 6.57 -9.00
CA ARG A 214 -13.25 5.48 -9.43
C ARG A 214 -12.96 4.19 -8.65
N LEU A 215 -11.68 3.78 -8.59
CA LEU A 215 -11.30 2.59 -7.84
C LEU A 215 -11.57 2.73 -6.34
N GLU A 216 -11.49 3.93 -5.78
CA GLU A 216 -11.82 4.19 -4.38
C GLU A 216 -13.29 3.94 -4.08
N THR A 217 -14.18 4.35 -4.97
CA THR A 217 -15.63 4.07 -4.86
C THR A 217 -15.90 2.56 -4.92
N GLU A 218 -15.41 1.89 -5.96
CA GLU A 218 -15.59 0.43 -6.12
C GLU A 218 -15.02 -0.35 -4.91
N LEU A 219 -13.86 0.08 -4.41
CA LEU A 219 -13.23 -0.53 -3.25
C LEU A 219 -14.06 -0.34 -1.98
N ALA A 220 -14.65 0.85 -1.80
CA ALA A 220 -15.52 1.16 -0.66
C ALA A 220 -16.77 0.28 -0.68
N ASP A 221 -17.42 0.15 -1.84
CA ASP A 221 -18.64 -0.63 -2.01
C ASP A 221 -18.42 -2.11 -1.70
N HIS A 222 -17.33 -2.70 -2.19
CA HIS A 222 -16.99 -4.10 -1.88
C HIS A 222 -16.58 -4.28 -0.42
N PHE A 223 -15.84 -3.33 0.14
CA PHE A 223 -15.41 -3.43 1.54
C PHE A 223 -16.60 -3.33 2.52
N GLU A 224 -17.58 -2.47 2.26
CA GLU A 224 -18.77 -2.35 3.13
C GLU A 224 -19.62 -3.62 3.19
N GLN A 225 -19.62 -4.40 2.12
CA GLN A 225 -20.32 -5.69 2.07
C GLN A 225 -19.63 -6.79 2.88
N HIS A 226 -18.36 -6.59 3.25
CA HIS A 226 -17.59 -7.61 3.95
C HIS A 226 -18.02 -7.73 5.42
N PRO A 227 -18.23 -8.96 5.96
CA PRO A 227 -18.66 -9.19 7.35
C PRO A 227 -17.79 -8.46 8.39
N ASP A 228 -16.48 -8.47 8.18
CA ASP A 228 -15.52 -7.85 9.10
C ASP A 228 -15.37 -6.33 8.93
N ALA A 229 -16.03 -5.71 7.95
CA ALA A 229 -15.87 -4.28 7.67
C ALA A 229 -16.19 -3.41 8.90
N LYS A 230 -17.27 -3.74 9.62
CA LYS A 230 -17.69 -3.01 10.84
C LYS A 230 -16.62 -3.11 11.95
N ILE A 231 -16.04 -4.29 12.13
CA ILE A 231 -14.98 -4.52 13.12
C ILE A 231 -13.72 -3.74 12.73
N ILE A 232 -13.29 -3.84 11.47
CA ILE A 232 -12.08 -3.15 10.98
C ILE A 232 -12.25 -1.65 11.10
N ARG A 233 -13.40 -1.10 10.71
CA ARG A 233 -13.71 0.34 10.80
C ARG A 233 -13.84 0.87 12.24
N SER A 234 -14.10 0.01 13.20
CA SER A 234 -14.12 0.41 14.62
C SER A 234 -12.72 0.78 15.14
N LEU A 235 -11.65 0.28 14.51
CA LEU A 235 -10.30 0.63 14.93
C LEU A 235 -9.96 2.06 14.51
N PRO A 236 -9.39 2.86 15.42
CA PRO A 236 -9.07 4.26 15.15
C PRO A 236 -8.08 4.37 13.98
N GLY A 237 -8.36 5.30 13.06
CA GLY A 237 -7.53 5.55 11.88
C GLY A 237 -7.76 4.60 10.70
N LEU A 238 -8.62 3.59 10.81
CA LEU A 238 -9.06 2.75 9.69
C LEU A 238 -10.37 3.27 9.09
N GLY A 239 -10.26 4.15 8.10
CA GLY A 239 -11.38 4.51 7.21
C GLY A 239 -11.60 3.46 6.13
N MET A 240 -12.49 3.76 5.17
CA MET A 240 -12.87 2.85 4.09
C MET A 240 -11.67 2.32 3.32
N THR A 241 -10.90 3.20 2.70
CA THR A 241 -9.76 2.85 1.85
C THR A 241 -8.66 2.11 2.61
N LEU A 242 -8.29 2.59 3.80
CA LEU A 242 -7.20 2.00 4.56
C LEU A 242 -7.63 0.68 5.23
N GLY A 243 -8.88 0.59 5.68
CA GLY A 243 -9.49 -0.65 6.18
C GLY A 243 -9.54 -1.73 5.10
N ALA A 244 -9.99 -1.37 3.90
CA ALA A 244 -10.00 -2.27 2.74
C ALA A 244 -8.60 -2.77 2.36
N ARG A 245 -7.59 -1.89 2.38
CA ARG A 245 -6.19 -2.28 2.15
C ARG A 245 -5.69 -3.27 3.21
N VAL A 246 -6.02 -3.04 4.47
CA VAL A 246 -5.64 -3.91 5.58
C VAL A 246 -6.33 -5.27 5.45
N LEU A 247 -7.63 -5.31 5.16
CA LEU A 247 -8.39 -6.52 4.90
C LEU A 247 -7.81 -7.30 3.72
N GLY A 248 -7.70 -6.67 2.56
CA GLY A 248 -7.25 -7.33 1.33
C GLY A 248 -5.83 -7.91 1.42
N GLU A 249 -4.94 -7.28 2.17
CA GLU A 249 -3.57 -7.79 2.33
C GLU A 249 -3.43 -8.82 3.47
N PHE A 250 -4.25 -8.76 4.50
CA PHE A 250 -4.31 -9.85 5.50
C PHE A 250 -5.12 -11.05 5.00
N GLY A 251 -6.15 -10.81 4.18
CA GLY A 251 -7.16 -11.78 3.85
C GLY A 251 -8.13 -12.05 5.01
N ASP A 252 -9.19 -12.78 4.71
CA ASP A 252 -10.31 -13.05 5.62
C ASP A 252 -10.42 -14.53 6.05
N ASP A 253 -9.54 -15.41 5.57
CA ASP A 253 -9.49 -16.79 6.09
C ASP A 253 -9.17 -16.77 7.60
N PRO A 254 -10.12 -17.25 8.45
CA PRO A 254 -9.96 -17.25 9.90
C PRO A 254 -8.78 -18.11 10.38
N ASN A 255 -8.38 -19.11 9.61
CA ASN A 255 -7.32 -20.06 9.96
C ASN A 255 -5.93 -19.58 9.52
N ARG A 256 -5.84 -18.53 8.72
CA ARG A 256 -4.56 -18.03 8.19
C ARG A 256 -3.56 -17.65 9.29
N TYR A 257 -4.01 -17.13 10.42
CA TYR A 257 -3.16 -16.66 11.51
C TYR A 257 -3.54 -17.30 12.84
N ALA A 258 -2.84 -18.33 13.23
CA ALA A 258 -3.08 -19.01 14.51
C ALA A 258 -2.92 -18.08 15.74
N THR A 259 -2.06 -17.06 15.64
CA THR A 259 -1.79 -16.13 16.74
C THR A 259 -1.60 -14.70 16.24
N ALA A 260 -1.77 -13.73 17.14
CA ALA A 260 -1.41 -12.33 16.86
C ALA A 260 0.06 -12.15 16.44
N LYS A 261 0.97 -12.99 16.95
CA LYS A 261 2.39 -12.98 16.56
C LYS A 261 2.57 -13.34 15.09
N CYS A 262 1.83 -14.32 14.58
CA CYS A 262 1.86 -14.70 13.17
C CYS A 262 1.39 -13.54 12.27
N ARG A 263 0.26 -12.88 12.63
CA ARG A 263 -0.25 -11.71 11.89
C ARG A 263 0.73 -10.54 11.91
N LYS A 264 1.35 -10.24 13.06
CA LYS A 264 2.39 -9.21 13.22
C LYS A 264 3.65 -9.51 12.40
N ASN A 265 4.06 -10.77 12.34
CA ASN A 265 5.21 -11.19 11.53
C ASN A 265 4.94 -11.01 10.04
N TYR A 266 3.73 -11.40 9.58
CA TYR A 266 3.32 -11.26 8.18
C TYR A 266 3.28 -9.80 7.72
N SER A 267 2.77 -8.91 8.55
CA SER A 267 2.76 -7.47 8.25
C SER A 267 4.17 -6.83 8.26
N GLY A 268 5.17 -7.52 8.80
CA GLY A 268 6.52 -6.99 8.97
C GLY A 268 6.65 -5.95 10.08
N MET A 269 5.64 -5.83 10.94
CA MET A 269 5.67 -4.90 12.07
C MET A 269 6.43 -5.44 13.27
N SER A 270 6.57 -6.77 13.38
CA SER A 270 7.42 -7.38 14.39
C SER A 270 8.91 -7.16 14.07
N PRO A 271 9.72 -6.77 15.05
CA PRO A 271 11.16 -6.69 14.87
C PRO A 271 11.79 -8.08 14.69
N ILE A 272 13.03 -8.09 14.20
CA ILE A 272 13.89 -9.27 14.15
C ILE A 272 14.98 -9.07 15.21
N THR A 273 15.16 -10.07 16.07
CA THR A 273 16.30 -10.12 16.98
C THR A 273 17.41 -10.94 16.35
N ARG A 274 18.61 -10.42 16.29
CA ARG A 274 19.84 -11.14 16.00
C ARG A 274 20.65 -11.20 17.29
N ALA A 275 20.88 -12.40 17.79
CA ALA A 275 21.69 -12.65 18.97
C ALA A 275 22.81 -13.62 18.59
N SER A 276 24.03 -13.27 18.91
CA SER A 276 25.22 -14.12 18.71
C SER A 276 26.20 -13.81 19.83
N GLY A 277 26.49 -14.78 20.67
CA GLY A 277 27.32 -14.59 21.85
C GLY A 277 26.78 -13.46 22.74
N ARG A 278 27.61 -12.44 22.98
CA ARG A 278 27.22 -11.26 23.78
C ARG A 278 26.49 -10.17 23.00
N SER A 279 26.40 -10.31 21.65
CA SER A 279 25.75 -9.31 20.80
C SER A 279 24.24 -9.57 20.70
N HIS A 280 23.43 -8.55 20.96
CA HIS A 280 21.98 -8.60 20.84
C HIS A 280 21.48 -7.35 20.12
N VAL A 281 21.04 -7.50 18.87
CA VAL A 281 20.59 -6.38 18.03
C VAL A 281 19.14 -6.60 17.58
N VAL A 282 18.32 -5.56 17.75
CA VAL A 282 16.92 -5.56 17.33
C VAL A 282 16.79 -4.73 16.05
N LEU A 283 16.42 -5.37 14.97
CA LEU A 283 16.34 -4.79 13.62
C LEU A 283 14.90 -4.71 13.12
N ALA A 284 14.66 -3.80 12.18
CA ALA A 284 13.41 -3.80 11.41
C ALA A 284 13.36 -5.02 10.48
N ARG A 285 12.17 -5.61 10.34
CA ARG A 285 11.94 -6.72 9.41
C ARG A 285 11.79 -6.18 7.98
N TYR A 286 12.70 -6.54 7.09
CA TYR A 286 12.65 -6.15 5.68
C TYR A 286 11.93 -7.17 4.79
N ALA A 287 12.07 -8.48 5.08
CA ALA A 287 11.32 -9.53 4.40
C ALA A 287 9.87 -9.50 4.88
N ARG A 288 8.97 -8.86 4.10
CA ARG A 288 7.58 -8.61 4.46
C ARG A 288 6.73 -8.29 3.23
N ASN A 289 5.42 -8.38 3.38
CA ASN A 289 4.48 -7.81 2.42
C ASN A 289 4.59 -6.27 2.44
N ARG A 290 5.14 -5.68 1.37
CA ARG A 290 5.40 -4.22 1.29
C ARG A 290 4.12 -3.41 1.31
N ARG A 291 3.04 -3.89 0.66
CA ARG A 291 1.76 -3.18 0.60
C ARG A 291 1.08 -3.13 1.96
N LEU A 292 1.10 -4.25 2.66
CA LEU A 292 0.57 -4.32 4.02
C LEU A 292 1.40 -3.48 5.00
N ALA A 293 2.72 -3.51 4.86
CA ALA A 293 3.59 -2.71 5.71
C ALA A 293 3.37 -1.20 5.52
N ASP A 294 3.12 -0.77 4.28
CA ASP A 294 2.73 0.61 3.97
C ASP A 294 1.37 0.95 4.59
N ALA A 295 0.36 0.09 4.41
CA ALA A 295 -0.95 0.28 5.01
C ALA A 295 -0.90 0.35 6.54
N CYS A 296 -0.16 -0.53 7.20
CA CYS A 296 0.02 -0.53 8.66
C CYS A 296 0.76 0.72 9.16
N TYR A 297 1.72 1.23 8.38
CA TYR A 297 2.44 2.46 8.72
C TYR A 297 1.52 3.69 8.65
N GLN A 298 0.74 3.81 7.57
CA GLN A 298 -0.25 4.87 7.40
C GLN A 298 -1.35 4.78 8.46
N TRP A 299 -1.82 3.58 8.79
CA TRP A 299 -2.76 3.35 9.86
C TRP A 299 -2.23 3.84 11.22
N ALA A 300 -1.01 3.47 11.58
CA ALA A 300 -0.40 3.95 12.82
C ALA A 300 -0.28 5.48 12.86
N PHE A 301 0.03 6.12 11.74
CA PHE A 301 0.07 7.57 11.64
C PHE A 301 -1.33 8.19 11.81
N ALA A 302 -2.33 7.69 11.09
CA ALA A 302 -3.71 8.16 11.18
C ALA A 302 -4.31 7.97 12.60
N THR A 303 -3.93 6.89 13.29
CA THR A 303 -4.40 6.60 14.65
C THR A 303 -3.98 7.67 15.67
N LEU A 304 -2.88 8.40 15.43
CA LEU A 304 -2.41 9.43 16.35
C LEU A 304 -3.41 10.58 16.56
N THR A 305 -4.26 10.85 15.59
CA THR A 305 -5.31 11.88 15.71
C THR A 305 -6.58 11.34 16.36
N ALA A 306 -6.85 10.05 16.23
CA ALA A 306 -8.13 9.43 16.60
C ALA A 306 -8.12 8.70 17.96
N SER A 307 -6.94 8.31 18.49
CA SER A 307 -6.81 7.55 19.74
C SER A 307 -5.87 8.24 20.73
N PRO A 308 -6.36 8.65 21.91
CA PRO A 308 -5.52 9.18 22.99
C PRO A 308 -4.48 8.18 23.49
N GLY A 309 -4.85 6.91 23.64
CA GLY A 309 -3.94 5.86 24.08
C GLY A 309 -2.82 5.57 23.08
N ALA A 310 -3.12 5.59 21.78
CA ALA A 310 -2.10 5.48 20.73
C ALA A 310 -1.13 6.66 20.75
N ARG A 311 -1.63 7.87 20.95
CA ARG A 311 -0.82 9.09 21.06
C ARG A 311 0.11 9.03 22.28
N THR A 312 -0.42 8.63 23.43
CA THR A 312 0.37 8.43 24.65
C THR A 312 1.46 7.38 24.46
N PHE A 313 1.11 6.24 23.83
CA PHE A 313 2.09 5.19 23.53
C PHE A 313 3.18 5.71 22.58
N TYR A 314 2.81 6.39 21.51
CA TYR A 314 3.77 6.97 20.57
C TYR A 314 4.67 8.01 21.25
N GLY A 315 4.11 8.92 22.08
CA GLY A 315 4.84 9.94 22.82
C GLY A 315 5.88 9.31 23.77
N ALA A 316 5.51 8.28 24.52
CA ALA A 316 6.41 7.53 25.40
C ALA A 316 7.58 6.90 24.61
N ARG A 317 7.31 6.35 23.41
CA ARG A 317 8.37 5.81 22.55
C ARG A 317 9.32 6.90 22.05
N ARG A 318 8.78 8.06 21.66
CA ARG A 318 9.57 9.23 21.26
C ARG A 318 10.44 9.76 22.41
N ALA A 319 9.88 9.86 23.61
CA ALA A 319 10.60 10.26 24.82
C ALA A 319 11.72 9.28 25.21
N ALA A 320 11.53 7.99 24.91
CA ALA A 320 12.56 6.95 25.10
C ALA A 320 13.64 6.95 23.98
N GLY A 321 13.66 7.94 23.07
CA GLY A 321 14.69 8.11 22.04
C GLY A 321 14.41 7.38 20.73
N ASP A 322 13.25 6.77 20.53
CA ASP A 322 12.91 6.19 19.24
C ASP A 322 12.75 7.28 18.16
N THR A 323 13.25 7.03 16.97
CA THR A 323 12.94 7.87 15.80
C THR A 323 11.44 7.81 15.48
N HIS A 324 10.91 8.81 14.77
CA HIS A 324 9.51 8.84 14.31
C HIS A 324 9.07 7.51 13.67
N SER A 325 9.84 7.04 12.69
CA SER A 325 9.51 5.79 11.99
C SER A 325 9.60 4.55 12.88
N ARG A 326 10.49 4.53 13.88
CA ARG A 326 10.60 3.42 14.84
C ARG A 326 9.41 3.41 15.79
N ALA A 327 9.01 4.56 16.30
CA ALA A 327 7.85 4.71 17.18
C ALA A 327 6.54 4.31 16.45
N LEU A 328 6.36 4.76 15.18
CA LEU A 328 5.20 4.35 14.37
C LEU A 328 5.18 2.84 14.09
N ARG A 329 6.32 2.20 13.80
CA ARG A 329 6.35 0.74 13.64
C ARG A 329 5.99 0.00 14.93
N ALA A 330 6.43 0.49 16.08
CA ALA A 330 6.06 -0.08 17.37
C ALA A 330 4.55 0.06 17.65
N LEU A 331 3.97 1.22 17.29
CA LEU A 331 2.52 1.45 17.36
C LEU A 331 1.77 0.52 16.41
N ALA A 332 2.18 0.44 15.13
CA ALA A 332 1.60 -0.47 14.15
C ALA A 332 1.61 -1.94 14.62
N ASN A 333 2.72 -2.39 15.21
CA ASN A 333 2.81 -3.73 15.80
C ASN A 333 1.74 -3.98 16.88
N ARG A 334 1.48 -2.98 17.72
CA ARG A 334 0.43 -3.08 18.75
C ARG A 334 -0.96 -3.09 18.10
N LEU A 335 -1.23 -2.17 17.16
CA LEU A 335 -2.50 -2.07 16.46
C LEU A 335 -2.85 -3.36 15.70
N VAL A 336 -1.89 -4.00 15.03
CA VAL A 336 -2.10 -5.31 14.40
C VAL A 336 -2.48 -6.39 15.43
N GLY A 337 -1.94 -6.31 16.64
CA GLY A 337 -2.35 -7.21 17.73
C GLY A 337 -3.79 -6.97 18.19
N LEU A 338 -4.19 -5.71 18.31
CA LEU A 338 -5.57 -5.34 18.66
C LEU A 338 -6.55 -5.78 17.57
N LEU A 339 -6.23 -5.53 16.29
CA LEU A 339 -7.03 -6.01 15.16
C LEU A 339 -7.20 -7.53 15.20
N HIS A 340 -6.13 -8.27 15.48
CA HIS A 340 -6.23 -9.74 15.58
C HIS A 340 -7.20 -10.16 16.70
N GLY A 341 -7.18 -9.49 17.85
CA GLY A 341 -8.11 -9.73 18.94
C GLY A 341 -9.55 -9.45 18.54
N CYS A 342 -9.80 -8.27 17.97
CA CYS A 342 -11.13 -7.87 17.51
C CYS A 342 -11.72 -8.86 16.49
N LEU A 343 -10.94 -9.27 15.48
CA LEU A 343 -11.37 -10.24 14.47
C LEU A 343 -11.61 -11.64 15.07
N ARG A 344 -10.72 -12.10 15.96
CA ARG A 344 -10.86 -13.43 16.57
C ARG A 344 -12.07 -13.56 17.48
N HIS A 345 -12.45 -12.50 18.17
CA HIS A 345 -13.56 -12.49 19.10
C HIS A 345 -14.83 -11.87 18.51
N HIS A 346 -14.80 -11.45 17.24
CA HIS A 346 -15.89 -10.73 16.55
C HIS A 346 -16.41 -9.53 17.34
N THR A 347 -15.50 -8.80 18.00
CA THR A 347 -15.84 -7.64 18.84
C THR A 347 -15.27 -6.35 18.25
N PRO A 348 -16.01 -5.23 18.26
CA PRO A 348 -15.48 -3.93 17.91
C PRO A 348 -14.31 -3.54 18.82
N TYR A 349 -13.50 -2.59 18.34
CA TYR A 349 -12.44 -1.99 19.13
C TYR A 349 -13.01 -1.19 20.30
N ASP A 350 -12.36 -1.30 21.45
CA ASP A 350 -12.60 -0.51 22.64
C ASP A 350 -11.30 0.14 23.12
N GLU A 351 -11.32 1.46 23.26
CA GLU A 351 -10.14 2.24 23.67
C GLU A 351 -9.67 1.92 25.07
N GLN A 352 -10.60 1.72 26.02
CA GLN A 352 -10.25 1.45 27.42
C GLN A 352 -9.64 0.06 27.55
N ILE A 353 -10.21 -0.95 26.90
CA ILE A 353 -9.66 -2.30 26.88
C ILE A 353 -8.29 -2.32 26.22
N ALA A 354 -8.12 -1.57 25.11
CA ALA A 354 -6.87 -1.55 24.37
C ALA A 354 -5.70 -0.90 25.12
N TRP A 355 -5.97 0.11 25.96
CA TRP A 355 -4.95 0.95 26.57
C TRP A 355 -5.03 1.06 28.10
N GLY A 356 -6.15 0.66 28.73
CA GLY A 356 -6.41 0.82 30.18
C GLY A 356 -5.36 0.23 31.10
N HIS A 357 -4.69 -0.86 30.71
CA HIS A 357 -3.62 -1.49 31.50
C HIS A 357 -2.31 -0.70 31.57
N ARG A 358 -2.22 0.47 30.94
CA ARG A 358 -1.01 1.30 30.89
C ARG A 358 -1.15 2.70 31.45
N HIS A 359 -2.34 3.08 31.93
CA HIS A 359 -2.42 4.21 32.84
C HIS A 359 -2.00 3.73 34.23
N PRO A 360 -0.89 4.20 34.82
CA PRO A 360 -0.77 4.14 36.25
C PRO A 360 -1.99 4.90 36.77
N LEU A 361 -2.81 4.20 37.58
CA LEU A 361 -3.84 4.85 38.36
C LEU A 361 -3.16 6.04 39.01
N ALA A 362 -3.62 7.27 38.70
CA ALA A 362 -3.24 8.43 39.47
C ALA A 362 -3.67 8.14 40.94
N ALA A 363 -2.68 7.88 41.76
CA ALA A 363 -2.83 7.84 43.18
C ALA A 363 -2.88 9.27 43.74
#